data_983d28afeab0599fc22427750414d513
#
_entry.id   983d28afeab0599fc22427750414d513
#
_cell.length_a   1.000
_cell.length_b   1.000
_cell.length_c   1.000
_cell.angle_alpha   90.00
_cell.angle_beta   90.00
_cell.angle_gamma   90.00
#
_symmetry.space_group_name_H-M   'P 1'
#
loop_
_entity.id
_entity.type
_entity.pdbx_description
1 polymer ?
#
loop_
_entity_poly.entity_id
_entity_poly.type
_entity_poly.pdbx_seq_one_letter_code
_entity_poly.pdbx_strand_id
1 'polypeptide(L)'
;LEEANENDCVFIGRGSFIILSELKNHMSFRFVANDKVRIDRILSERDVNEKQAKKIILESDNQRLGFHKSFFNYEIDDPSLYHAVINTGLFSIEDAAEMIVDTVKKSVKPEDEVLGKKRIDELLICQRIVNLLIFEYGLNINFLKAVAHGNKITLQGVADSSAIVNRALTLARCELPAFEVISDISVVQDLKAYQ
;
A
#
# COMPACT_ATOMS: atom_id res chain seq x y z
N LEU A 1 -3.28 -0.79 -7.91
CA LEU A 1 -3.89 0.52 -8.22
C LEU A 1 -4.70 0.48 -9.51
N GLU A 2 -4.21 -0.16 -10.58
CA GLU A 2 -4.91 -0.24 -11.88
C GLU A 2 -6.31 -0.85 -11.72
N GLU A 3 -6.44 -2.02 -11.10
CA GLU A 3 -7.74 -2.63 -10.81
C GLU A 3 -8.69 -1.71 -10.02
N ALA A 4 -8.16 -1.02 -8.99
CA ALA A 4 -8.94 -0.08 -8.20
C ALA A 4 -9.32 1.20 -8.97
N ASN A 5 -8.64 1.48 -10.08
CA ASN A 5 -8.94 2.59 -10.95
C ASN A 5 -10.08 2.29 -11.94
N GLU A 6 -10.23 1.03 -12.30
CA GLU A 6 -11.19 0.58 -13.32
C GLU A 6 -12.48 0.00 -12.72
N ASN A 7 -12.39 -0.57 -11.52
CA ASN A 7 -13.48 -1.34 -10.93
C ASN A 7 -13.61 -1.12 -9.42
N ASP A 8 -14.80 -1.38 -8.90
CA ASP A 8 -15.00 -1.61 -7.47
C ASP A 8 -14.29 -2.92 -7.07
N CYS A 9 -13.37 -2.85 -6.11
CA CYS A 9 -12.49 -3.97 -5.76
C CYS A 9 -12.54 -4.32 -4.29
N VAL A 10 -12.45 -5.62 -4.01
CA VAL A 10 -12.17 -6.14 -2.67
C VAL A 10 -10.76 -6.74 -2.68
N PHE A 11 -9.83 -6.11 -1.97
CA PHE A 11 -8.46 -6.60 -1.85
C PHE A 11 -8.29 -7.45 -0.59
N ILE A 12 -7.98 -8.72 -0.78
CA ILE A 12 -7.69 -9.64 0.32
C ILE A 12 -6.17 -9.87 0.35
N GLY A 13 -5.54 -9.54 1.47
CA GLY A 13 -4.11 -9.79 1.58
C GLY A 13 -3.37 -8.86 2.52
N ARG A 14 -2.06 -8.72 2.26
CA ARG A 14 -1.13 -8.01 3.14
C ARG A 14 -0.83 -6.62 2.58
N GLY A 15 -1.06 -5.58 3.39
CA GLY A 15 -0.61 -4.23 3.10
C GLY A 15 -1.53 -3.38 2.22
N SER A 16 -2.61 -3.91 1.65
CA SER A 16 -3.56 -3.11 0.84
C SER A 16 -4.12 -1.91 1.62
N PHE A 17 -4.44 -2.10 2.90
CA PHE A 17 -4.94 -1.03 3.77
C PHE A 17 -3.97 0.12 3.95
N ILE A 18 -2.65 -0.12 3.83
CA ILE A 18 -1.61 0.92 3.90
C ILE A 18 -1.49 1.62 2.54
N ILE A 19 -1.39 0.84 1.46
CA ILE A 19 -1.21 1.37 0.10
C ILE A 19 -2.41 2.23 -0.32
N LEU A 20 -3.61 1.84 0.08
CA LEU A 20 -4.85 2.51 -0.28
C LEU A 20 -5.32 3.54 0.78
N SER A 21 -4.56 3.74 1.86
CA SER A 21 -4.96 4.60 2.99
C SER A 21 -5.23 6.06 2.61
N GLU A 22 -4.62 6.53 1.53
CA GLU A 22 -4.80 7.89 1.03
C GLU A 22 -6.09 8.08 0.21
N LEU A 23 -6.80 7.01 -0.12
CA LEU A 23 -8.02 7.06 -0.92
C LEU A 23 -9.23 7.33 -0.02
N LYS A 24 -10.03 8.34 -0.39
CA LYS A 24 -11.24 8.73 0.37
C LYS A 24 -12.37 7.69 0.26
N ASN A 25 -12.41 6.93 -0.83
CA ASN A 25 -13.37 5.86 -1.07
C ASN A 25 -12.86 4.47 -0.66
N HIS A 26 -11.76 4.40 0.09
CA HIS A 26 -11.21 3.15 0.60
C HIS A 26 -11.72 2.87 2.01
N MET A 27 -12.09 1.62 2.27
CA MET A 27 -12.35 1.14 3.62
C MET A 27 -11.56 -0.13 3.91
N SER A 28 -10.95 -0.19 5.09
CA SER A 28 -10.14 -1.30 5.56
C SER A 28 -10.81 -2.01 6.73
N PHE A 29 -10.87 -3.33 6.65
CA PHE A 29 -11.46 -4.19 7.67
C PHE A 29 -10.45 -5.24 8.10
N ARG A 30 -10.35 -5.46 9.41
CA ARG A 30 -9.54 -6.53 9.97
C ARG A 30 -10.43 -7.57 10.62
N PHE A 31 -10.20 -8.83 10.31
CA PHE A 31 -10.85 -9.95 10.95
C PHE A 31 -9.96 -10.54 12.05
N VAL A 32 -10.56 -10.76 13.21
CA VAL A 32 -9.92 -11.41 14.36
C VAL A 32 -10.80 -12.57 14.85
N ALA A 33 -10.18 -13.53 15.49
CA ALA A 33 -10.86 -14.57 16.26
C ALA A 33 -9.92 -15.08 17.35
N ASN A 34 -10.46 -15.63 18.43
CA ASN A 34 -9.64 -16.28 19.45
C ASN A 34 -8.99 -17.56 18.92
N ASP A 35 -7.94 -18.03 19.60
CA ASP A 35 -7.16 -19.19 19.13
C ASP A 35 -7.99 -20.47 19.05
N LYS A 36 -8.94 -20.66 19.96
CA LYS A 36 -9.81 -21.85 19.94
C LYS A 36 -10.60 -21.91 18.62
N VAL A 37 -11.28 -20.83 18.27
CA VAL A 37 -12.05 -20.75 17.00
C VAL A 37 -11.14 -20.94 15.78
N ARG A 38 -9.94 -20.34 15.80
CA ARG A 38 -8.96 -20.49 14.71
C ARG A 38 -8.48 -21.92 14.56
N ILE A 39 -8.20 -22.59 15.67
CA ILE A 39 -7.80 -24.01 15.70
C ILE A 39 -8.94 -24.88 15.17
N ASP A 40 -10.16 -24.70 15.68
CA ASP A 40 -11.32 -25.49 15.26
C ASP A 40 -11.58 -25.38 13.75
N ARG A 41 -11.41 -24.18 13.16
CA ARG A 41 -11.50 -23.97 11.70
C ARG A 41 -10.42 -24.76 10.94
N ILE A 42 -9.17 -24.73 11.39
CA ILE A 42 -8.11 -25.49 10.72
C ILE A 42 -8.36 -27.00 10.82
N LEU A 43 -8.83 -27.48 11.96
CA LEU A 43 -9.16 -28.88 12.15
C LEU A 43 -10.33 -29.34 11.26
N SER A 44 -11.31 -28.45 10.98
CA SER A 44 -12.42 -28.75 10.09
C SER A 44 -12.03 -28.73 8.60
N GLU A 45 -11.02 -27.97 8.23
CA GLU A 45 -10.59 -27.80 6.84
C GLU A 45 -9.45 -28.71 6.42
N ARG A 46 -8.67 -29.22 7.38
CA ARG A 46 -7.43 -29.97 7.12
C ARG A 46 -7.34 -31.21 8.01
N ASP A 47 -6.78 -32.28 7.46
CA ASP A 47 -6.44 -33.48 8.20
C ASP A 47 -5.15 -33.27 9.02
N VAL A 48 -5.29 -32.58 10.13
CA VAL A 48 -4.18 -32.26 11.06
C VAL A 48 -4.64 -32.37 12.51
N ASN A 49 -3.70 -32.59 13.43
CA ASN A 49 -4.00 -32.55 14.87
C ASN A 49 -3.89 -31.13 15.46
N GLU A 50 -4.36 -30.95 16.68
CA GLU A 50 -4.40 -29.64 17.37
C GLU A 50 -3.00 -29.00 17.49
N LYS A 51 -1.95 -29.80 17.74
CA LYS A 51 -0.56 -29.30 17.82
C LYS A 51 -0.09 -28.75 16.47
N GLN A 52 -0.44 -29.42 15.40
CA GLN A 52 -0.13 -28.97 14.03
C GLN A 52 -0.94 -27.73 13.67
N ALA A 53 -2.23 -27.65 14.05
CA ALA A 53 -3.04 -26.49 13.83
C ALA A 53 -2.47 -25.26 14.54
N LYS A 54 -2.07 -25.37 15.81
CA LYS A 54 -1.40 -24.28 16.55
C LYS A 54 -0.10 -23.81 15.87
N LYS A 55 0.70 -24.74 15.35
CA LYS A 55 1.92 -24.42 14.62
C LYS A 55 1.63 -23.64 13.33
N ILE A 56 0.63 -24.06 12.56
CA ILE A 56 0.20 -23.38 11.33
C ILE A 56 -0.22 -21.93 11.64
N ILE A 57 -1.00 -21.73 12.70
CA ILE A 57 -1.44 -20.40 13.14
C ILE A 57 -0.24 -19.52 13.48
N LEU A 58 0.67 -20.02 14.32
CA LEU A 58 1.84 -19.26 14.76
C LEU A 58 2.75 -18.87 13.59
N GLU A 59 3.01 -19.79 12.67
CA GLU A 59 3.82 -19.54 11.48
C GLU A 59 3.17 -18.48 10.58
N SER A 60 1.85 -18.57 10.36
CA SER A 60 1.10 -17.60 9.57
C SER A 60 1.12 -16.20 10.19
N ASP A 61 0.95 -16.12 11.51
CA ASP A 61 0.96 -14.84 12.23
C ASP A 61 2.36 -14.21 12.22
N ASN A 62 3.40 -14.99 12.47
CA ASN A 62 4.79 -14.51 12.42
C ASN A 62 5.17 -14.01 11.02
N GLN A 63 4.78 -14.72 9.96
CA GLN A 63 5.00 -14.28 8.58
C GLN A 63 4.28 -12.97 8.28
N ARG A 64 3.06 -12.80 8.79
CA ARG A 64 2.25 -11.60 8.60
C ARG A 64 2.84 -10.40 9.34
N LEU A 65 3.20 -10.59 10.61
CA LEU A 65 3.86 -9.57 11.42
C LEU A 65 5.20 -9.16 10.80
N GLY A 66 6.03 -10.13 10.42
CA GLY A 66 7.33 -9.88 9.80
C GLY A 66 7.21 -9.12 8.48
N PHE A 67 6.24 -9.47 7.64
CA PHE A 67 5.99 -8.76 6.39
C PHE A 67 5.65 -7.29 6.62
N HIS A 68 4.67 -7.00 7.49
CA HIS A 68 4.26 -5.62 7.74
C HIS A 68 5.36 -4.80 8.40
N LYS A 69 6.10 -5.41 9.32
CA LYS A 69 7.23 -4.73 9.98
C LYS A 69 8.35 -4.40 9.00
N SER A 70 8.72 -5.37 8.15
CA SER A 70 9.83 -5.21 7.21
C SER A 70 9.54 -4.24 6.07
N PHE A 71 8.33 -4.29 5.50
CA PHE A 71 7.99 -3.50 4.31
C PHE A 71 7.36 -2.14 4.62
N PHE A 72 6.65 -2.04 5.74
CA PHE A 72 5.87 -0.85 6.04
C PHE A 72 6.19 -0.22 7.40
N ASN A 73 6.90 -0.93 8.27
CA ASN A 73 7.14 -0.54 9.66
C ASN A 73 5.86 -0.28 10.47
N TYR A 74 4.80 -1.06 10.22
CA TYR A 74 3.52 -0.99 10.92
C TYR A 74 3.30 -2.19 11.85
N GLU A 75 2.66 -1.91 13.01
CA GLU A 75 2.15 -2.92 13.93
C GLU A 75 0.71 -3.25 13.52
N ILE A 76 0.51 -4.38 12.84
CA ILE A 76 -0.79 -4.77 12.28
C ILE A 76 -1.89 -5.01 13.33
N ASP A 77 -1.50 -5.14 14.59
CA ASP A 77 -2.44 -5.36 15.68
C ASP A 77 -3.04 -4.05 16.22
N ASP A 78 -2.54 -2.90 15.80
CA ASP A 78 -3.11 -1.60 16.13
C ASP A 78 -4.47 -1.42 15.43
N PRO A 79 -5.58 -1.37 16.18
CA PRO A 79 -6.92 -1.21 15.61
C PRO A 79 -7.12 0.15 14.91
N SER A 80 -6.32 1.16 15.24
CA SER A 80 -6.42 2.50 14.65
C SER A 80 -6.05 2.53 13.15
N LEU A 81 -5.42 1.48 12.65
CA LEU A 81 -5.06 1.33 11.22
C LEU A 81 -6.26 0.88 10.35
N TYR A 82 -7.37 0.52 10.95
CA TYR A 82 -8.52 -0.06 10.26
C TYR A 82 -9.78 0.76 10.53
N HIS A 83 -10.66 0.81 9.56
CA HIS A 83 -11.99 1.43 9.74
C HIS A 83 -12.86 0.60 10.69
N ALA A 84 -12.72 -0.73 10.67
CA ALA A 84 -13.33 -1.60 11.67
C ALA A 84 -12.51 -2.89 11.87
N VAL A 85 -12.59 -3.42 13.10
CA VAL A 85 -12.06 -4.74 13.48
C VAL A 85 -13.24 -5.63 13.86
N ILE A 86 -13.43 -6.72 13.12
CA ILE A 86 -14.59 -7.61 13.26
C ILE A 86 -14.14 -8.94 13.84
N ASN A 87 -14.74 -9.33 14.97
CA ASN A 87 -14.46 -10.62 15.59
C ASN A 87 -15.35 -11.73 14.99
N THR A 88 -14.79 -12.46 14.05
CA THR A 88 -15.47 -13.58 13.37
C THR A 88 -15.62 -14.83 14.25
N GLY A 89 -15.14 -14.81 15.48
CA GLY A 89 -15.46 -15.83 16.47
C GLY A 89 -16.76 -15.58 17.23
N LEU A 90 -17.33 -14.36 17.09
CA LEU A 90 -18.60 -13.95 17.71
C LEU A 90 -19.70 -13.69 16.68
N PHE A 91 -19.34 -13.23 15.50
CA PHE A 91 -20.26 -12.98 14.40
C PHE A 91 -20.18 -14.09 13.35
N SER A 92 -21.30 -14.42 12.72
CA SER A 92 -21.31 -15.29 11.55
C SER A 92 -20.61 -14.62 10.35
N ILE A 93 -20.32 -15.39 9.32
CA ILE A 93 -19.74 -14.83 8.08
C ILE A 93 -20.75 -13.90 7.42
N GLU A 94 -22.01 -14.26 7.43
CA GLU A 94 -23.13 -13.50 6.87
C GLU A 94 -23.30 -12.16 7.58
N ASP A 95 -23.36 -12.17 8.93
CA ASP A 95 -23.46 -10.94 9.72
C ASP A 95 -22.26 -10.02 9.50
N ALA A 96 -21.06 -10.58 9.45
CA ALA A 96 -19.84 -9.82 9.17
C ALA A 96 -19.86 -9.16 7.78
N ALA A 97 -20.36 -9.87 6.76
CA ALA A 97 -20.52 -9.36 5.41
C ALA A 97 -21.56 -8.22 5.35
N GLU A 98 -22.71 -8.38 6.01
CA GLU A 98 -23.73 -7.32 6.10
C GLU A 98 -23.18 -6.08 6.81
N MET A 99 -22.45 -6.23 7.91
CA MET A 99 -21.82 -5.12 8.62
C MET A 99 -20.84 -4.34 7.70
N ILE A 100 -20.07 -5.05 6.88
CA ILE A 100 -19.14 -4.41 5.92
C ILE A 100 -19.93 -3.62 4.89
N VAL A 101 -20.88 -4.25 4.22
CA VAL A 101 -21.70 -3.62 3.17
C VAL A 101 -22.42 -2.38 3.70
N ASP A 102 -23.03 -2.48 4.86
CA ASP A 102 -23.73 -1.37 5.51
C ASP A 102 -22.78 -0.24 5.88
N THR A 103 -21.58 -0.59 6.38
CA THR A 103 -20.58 0.42 6.75
C THR A 103 -20.08 1.16 5.51
N VAL A 104 -19.75 0.44 4.43
CA VAL A 104 -19.30 1.06 3.17
C VAL A 104 -20.39 1.99 2.61
N LYS A 105 -21.64 1.51 2.49
CA LYS A 105 -22.77 2.30 1.97
C LYS A 105 -23.07 3.57 2.76
N LYS A 106 -22.82 3.56 4.07
CA LYS A 106 -23.07 4.71 4.96
C LYS A 106 -21.89 5.69 5.01
N SER A 107 -20.68 5.19 4.82
CA SER A 107 -19.46 5.97 5.02
C SER A 107 -18.90 6.57 3.74
N VAL A 108 -18.94 5.84 2.63
CA VAL A 108 -18.43 6.31 1.33
C VAL A 108 -19.53 7.11 0.63
N LYS A 109 -19.21 8.35 0.30
CA LYS A 109 -20.12 9.27 -0.39
C LYS A 109 -19.71 9.46 -1.85
N PRO A 110 -20.62 9.90 -2.73
CA PRO A 110 -20.29 10.16 -4.14
C PRO A 110 -19.09 11.09 -4.34
N GLU A 111 -18.95 12.11 -3.48
CA GLU A 111 -17.79 13.00 -3.50
C GLU A 111 -16.47 12.30 -3.15
N ASP A 112 -16.49 11.29 -2.27
CA ASP A 112 -15.32 10.51 -1.90
C ASP A 112 -14.86 9.62 -3.07
N GLU A 113 -15.80 9.11 -3.88
CA GLU A 113 -15.47 8.36 -5.10
C GLU A 113 -14.73 9.23 -6.12
N VAL A 114 -15.20 10.47 -6.34
CA VAL A 114 -14.53 11.40 -7.24
C VAL A 114 -13.12 11.75 -6.75
N LEU A 115 -12.97 11.99 -5.44
CA LEU A 115 -11.67 12.28 -4.84
C LEU A 115 -10.74 11.06 -4.86
N GLY A 116 -11.28 9.88 -4.58
CA GLY A 116 -10.56 8.60 -4.63
C GLY A 116 -10.04 8.31 -6.04
N LYS A 117 -10.89 8.44 -7.05
CA LYS A 117 -10.52 8.29 -8.47
C LYS A 117 -9.38 9.22 -8.86
N LYS A 118 -9.51 10.51 -8.55
CA LYS A 118 -8.46 11.49 -8.80
C LYS A 118 -7.15 11.10 -8.13
N ARG A 119 -7.21 10.64 -6.88
CA ARG A 119 -6.00 10.25 -6.14
C ARG A 119 -5.34 9.00 -6.72
N ILE A 120 -6.13 8.01 -7.17
CA ILE A 120 -5.60 6.83 -7.87
C ILE A 120 -4.88 7.24 -9.16
N ASP A 121 -5.46 8.11 -9.98
CA ASP A 121 -4.84 8.62 -11.19
C ASP A 121 -3.50 9.31 -10.90
N GLU A 122 -3.44 10.14 -9.86
CA GLU A 122 -2.19 10.78 -9.40
C GLU A 122 -1.13 9.74 -8.99
N LEU A 123 -1.53 8.71 -8.23
CA LEU A 123 -0.62 7.64 -7.79
C LEU A 123 -0.10 6.80 -8.96
N LEU A 124 -0.95 6.49 -9.94
CA LEU A 124 -0.57 5.75 -11.15
C LEU A 124 0.42 6.54 -11.99
N ILE A 125 0.21 7.84 -12.19
CA ILE A 125 1.15 8.71 -12.88
C ILE A 125 2.50 8.74 -12.15
N CYS A 126 2.49 8.87 -10.82
CA CYS A 126 3.70 8.86 -10.01
C CYS A 126 4.45 7.52 -10.12
N GLN A 127 3.75 6.40 -10.07
CA GLN A 127 4.35 5.08 -10.22
C GLN A 127 4.94 4.89 -11.62
N ARG A 128 4.20 5.32 -12.66
CA ARG A 128 4.66 5.23 -14.06
C ARG A 128 5.94 6.01 -14.27
N ILE A 129 6.03 7.26 -13.81
CA ILE A 129 7.23 8.06 -14.03
C ILE A 129 8.44 7.50 -13.27
N VAL A 130 8.26 6.99 -12.05
CA VAL A 130 9.34 6.32 -11.30
C VAL A 130 9.84 5.09 -12.06
N ASN A 131 8.93 4.25 -12.56
CA ASN A 131 9.28 3.06 -13.32
C ASN A 131 10.05 3.41 -14.61
N LEU A 132 9.58 4.41 -15.37
CA LEU A 132 10.26 4.89 -16.56
C LEU A 132 11.68 5.37 -16.25
N LEU A 133 11.85 6.21 -15.24
CA LEU A 133 13.16 6.77 -14.88
C LEU A 133 14.15 5.70 -14.43
N ILE A 134 13.71 4.70 -13.66
CA ILE A 134 14.58 3.64 -13.13
C ILE A 134 14.82 2.53 -14.16
N PHE A 135 13.75 1.98 -14.75
CA PHE A 135 13.88 0.75 -15.54
C PHE A 135 14.09 1.01 -17.04
N GLU A 136 13.44 2.03 -17.61
CA GLU A 136 13.57 2.32 -19.05
C GLU A 136 14.78 3.24 -19.32
N TYR A 137 14.94 4.30 -18.54
CA TYR A 137 16.03 5.24 -18.70
C TYR A 137 17.29 4.90 -17.89
N GLY A 138 17.22 3.89 -17.02
CA GLY A 138 18.35 3.35 -16.26
C GLY A 138 19.03 4.36 -15.32
N LEU A 139 18.24 5.29 -14.74
CA LEU A 139 18.82 6.28 -13.83
C LEU A 139 19.09 5.67 -12.47
N ASN A 140 20.31 5.85 -11.95
CA ASN A 140 20.68 5.41 -10.61
C ASN A 140 20.29 6.48 -9.58
N ILE A 141 19.05 6.38 -9.08
CA ILE A 141 18.52 7.25 -8.02
C ILE A 141 17.98 6.35 -6.93
N ASN A 142 18.63 6.36 -5.77
CA ASN A 142 18.22 5.55 -4.63
C ASN A 142 16.93 6.11 -4.02
N PHE A 143 16.01 5.22 -3.64
CA PHE A 143 14.73 5.56 -3.00
C PHE A 143 13.89 6.55 -3.82
N LEU A 144 14.01 6.51 -5.17
CA LEU A 144 13.23 7.38 -6.03
C LEU A 144 11.74 7.15 -5.80
N LYS A 145 11.04 8.23 -5.49
CA LYS A 145 9.57 8.30 -5.45
C LYS A 145 9.10 9.60 -6.10
N ALA A 146 7.88 9.58 -6.60
CA ALA A 146 7.19 10.76 -7.07
C ALA A 146 5.96 11.02 -6.19
N VAL A 147 5.68 12.30 -5.94
CA VAL A 147 4.51 12.73 -5.16
C VAL A 147 3.77 13.77 -5.98
N ALA A 148 2.49 13.51 -6.24
CA ALA A 148 1.62 14.43 -6.96
C ALA A 148 0.74 15.23 -6.00
N HIS A 149 0.64 16.53 -6.27
CA HIS A 149 -0.30 17.44 -5.64
C HIS A 149 -0.92 18.34 -6.73
N GLY A 150 -2.10 17.96 -7.19
CA GLY A 150 -2.75 18.64 -8.32
C GLY A 150 -1.92 18.54 -9.60
N ASN A 151 -1.53 19.69 -10.16
CA ASN A 151 -0.71 19.75 -11.40
C ASN A 151 0.82 19.69 -11.15
N LYS A 152 1.25 19.44 -9.92
CA LYS A 152 2.66 19.44 -9.54
C LYS A 152 3.12 18.05 -9.12
N ILE A 153 4.25 17.59 -9.70
CA ILE A 153 4.90 16.35 -9.34
C ILE A 153 6.28 16.64 -8.80
N THR A 154 6.54 16.16 -7.58
CA THR A 154 7.83 16.29 -6.90
C THR A 154 8.55 14.94 -6.93
N LEU A 155 9.73 14.90 -7.56
CA LEU A 155 10.62 13.74 -7.51
C LEU A 155 11.49 13.82 -6.25
N GLN A 156 11.50 12.75 -5.45
CA GLN A 156 12.30 12.65 -4.22
C GLN A 156 13.19 11.43 -4.29
N GLY A 157 14.35 11.49 -3.67
CA GLY A 157 15.31 10.40 -3.67
C GLY A 157 16.71 10.85 -3.35
N VAL A 158 17.71 10.02 -3.67
CA VAL A 158 19.13 10.31 -3.46
C VAL A 158 19.90 9.92 -4.71
N ALA A 159 20.65 10.85 -5.28
CA ALA A 159 21.49 10.65 -6.46
C ALA A 159 22.95 10.97 -6.18
N ASP A 160 23.86 10.37 -6.94
CA ASP A 160 25.30 10.56 -6.78
C ASP A 160 25.79 11.88 -7.40
N SER A 161 25.00 12.51 -8.27
CA SER A 161 25.38 13.76 -8.92
C SER A 161 24.20 14.61 -9.35
N SER A 162 24.42 15.93 -9.44
CA SER A 162 23.46 16.88 -10.00
C SER A 162 23.14 16.62 -11.47
N ALA A 163 24.04 16.00 -12.21
CA ALA A 163 23.82 15.62 -13.62
C ALA A 163 22.69 14.58 -13.75
N ILE A 164 22.65 13.59 -12.85
CA ILE A 164 21.57 12.58 -12.79
C ILE A 164 20.25 13.27 -12.45
N VAL A 165 20.22 14.18 -11.47
CA VAL A 165 19.01 14.94 -11.09
C VAL A 165 18.48 15.76 -12.27
N ASN A 166 19.35 16.50 -12.96
CA ASN A 166 18.96 17.29 -14.12
C ASN A 166 18.43 16.42 -15.27
N ARG A 167 19.05 15.26 -15.51
CA ARG A 167 18.58 14.30 -16.50
C ARG A 167 17.20 13.74 -16.12
N ALA A 168 16.99 13.38 -14.86
CA ALA A 168 15.69 12.91 -14.38
C ALA A 168 14.60 13.96 -14.58
N LEU A 169 14.86 15.23 -14.23
CA LEU A 169 13.93 16.34 -14.45
C LEU A 169 13.60 16.54 -15.92
N THR A 170 14.63 16.52 -16.80
CA THR A 170 14.41 16.70 -18.24
C THR A 170 13.53 15.60 -18.82
N LEU A 171 13.83 14.34 -18.48
CA LEU A 171 13.06 13.19 -18.94
C LEU A 171 11.62 13.22 -18.39
N ALA A 172 11.47 13.48 -17.10
CA ALA A 172 10.15 13.52 -16.46
C ALA A 172 9.27 14.65 -17.04
N ARG A 173 9.83 15.81 -17.38
CA ARG A 173 9.11 16.91 -18.03
C ARG A 173 8.71 16.56 -19.47
N CYS A 174 9.52 15.79 -20.18
CA CYS A 174 9.17 15.29 -21.52
C CYS A 174 8.02 14.28 -21.46
N GLU A 175 8.05 13.38 -20.48
CA GLU A 175 7.01 12.35 -20.29
C GLU A 175 5.69 12.89 -19.71
N LEU A 176 5.76 13.98 -18.98
CA LEU A 176 4.63 14.58 -18.25
C LEU A 176 4.45 16.07 -18.61
N PRO A 177 4.21 16.43 -19.88
CA PRO A 177 4.18 17.81 -20.35
C PRO A 177 3.01 18.63 -19.74
N ALA A 178 1.97 17.94 -19.21
CA ALA A 178 0.83 18.56 -18.56
C ALA A 178 1.09 18.91 -17.07
N PHE A 179 2.25 18.53 -16.52
CA PHE A 179 2.56 18.71 -15.11
C PHE A 179 3.78 19.60 -14.89
N GLU A 180 3.75 20.36 -13.81
CA GLU A 180 4.94 21.03 -13.28
C GLU A 180 5.80 20.00 -12.53
N VAL A 181 6.93 19.59 -13.10
CA VAL A 181 7.84 18.62 -12.46
C VAL A 181 8.99 19.36 -11.79
N ILE A 182 9.13 19.12 -10.48
CA ILE A 182 10.22 19.65 -9.65
C ILE A 182 10.98 18.51 -8.98
N SER A 183 12.20 18.83 -8.48
CA SER A 183 13.06 17.88 -7.76
C SER A 183 13.28 18.29 -6.32
N ASP A 184 13.15 17.33 -5.44
CA ASP A 184 13.59 17.31 -4.05
C ASP A 184 14.56 16.10 -3.86
N ILE A 185 15.33 15.78 -4.91
CA ILE A 185 16.32 14.71 -4.89
C ILE A 185 17.60 15.28 -4.26
N SER A 186 18.04 14.66 -3.18
CA SER A 186 19.30 14.99 -2.52
C SER A 186 20.48 14.46 -3.32
N VAL A 187 21.58 15.24 -3.40
CA VAL A 187 22.82 14.80 -4.00
C VAL A 187 23.83 14.48 -2.90
N VAL A 188 24.24 13.21 -2.83
CA VAL A 188 25.33 12.78 -1.95
C VAL A 188 26.60 12.74 -2.80
N GLN A 189 27.47 13.74 -2.63
CA GLN A 189 28.83 13.65 -3.16
C GLN A 189 29.55 12.53 -2.40
N ASP A 190 29.92 11.46 -3.10
CA ASP A 190 30.91 10.52 -2.59
C ASP A 190 32.18 11.33 -2.31
N LEU A 191 32.43 11.61 -1.03
CA LEU A 191 33.72 11.99 -0.53
C LEU A 191 34.63 10.74 -0.63
N LYS A 192 34.85 10.23 -1.86
CA LYS A 192 36.00 9.38 -2.13
C LYS A 192 37.21 10.25 -1.96
N ALA A 193 37.50 10.34 -0.72
CA ALA A 193 38.73 10.61 -0.07
C ALA A 193 39.95 10.43 -0.98
N TYR A 194 40.76 11.44 -0.97
CA TYR A 194 42.18 11.37 -1.09
C TYR A 194 42.73 10.32 -0.10
N GLN A 195 43.13 9.16 -0.61
CA GLN A 195 44.19 8.32 -0.06
C GLN A 195 45.26 8.15 -1.11
#